data_2b93444e3eed8d9cd9c6ef437069f93c
#
_entry.id   2b93444e3eed8d9cd9c6ef437069f93c
#
_cell.length_a   1.000
_cell.length_b   1.000
_cell.length_c   1.000
_cell.angle_alpha   90.00
_cell.angle_beta   90.00
_cell.angle_gamma   90.00
#
_symmetry.space_group_name_H-M   'P 1'
#
loop_
_entity.id
_entity.type
_entity.pdbx_description
1 polymer ?
#
loop_
_entity_poly.entity_id
_entity_poly.type
_entity_poly.pdbx_seq_one_letter_code
_entity_poly.pdbx_strand_id
1 'polypeptide(L)'
;MRVALRAAVVAIPVFLGACAVPDGGLFRAARFRDLHIYQGYAEKLLDGSLPYRDVFVEYPPGAFAVFLPPTAFGAGHYNAAFKTLMALCGVATIVLVALVLAELGASRRRLYAAVGLLALSPLALGPISLNTYDAWPALLTVLALWLFLRERDVLGFGVLGLAISAKVYPLVLVPLACVFVWRRAGPRRVGVGLAALVLVAAVVVAPFAAYAPHGVFESFRSQAERGLQVESLGASFLLLLDRLGLYDAQVVRTTGVAGRNLTGGAADSVAAVSLVLEALAVATVWILYARVRDPRARLPLAFAAAVAGFIAFTKVFSPQYLAWLVPLVVLVGGTAGIAAVSLTAAALVLAQVWFFHYGALFRLEWPVWLLLVRDLLLVALYAVLVGALSRWKIRIPSRSKTSRHSGLRRSQESWTAVGKGASRSA
;
A
#
# COMPACT_ATOMS: atom_id res chain seq x y z
N MET A 1 -8.19 -0.71 22.26
CA MET A 1 -9.24 -1.29 21.41
C MET A 1 -10.53 -0.46 21.37
N ARG A 2 -11.18 -0.12 22.51
CA ARG A 2 -12.44 0.69 22.53
C ARG A 2 -12.32 2.04 21.80
N VAL A 3 -11.20 2.76 21.95
CA VAL A 3 -10.98 4.06 21.28
C VAL A 3 -10.84 3.88 19.77
N ALA A 4 -10.16 2.83 19.31
CA ALA A 4 -10.00 2.53 17.89
C ALA A 4 -11.35 2.25 17.21
N LEU A 5 -12.18 1.42 17.84
CA LEU A 5 -13.53 1.13 17.31
C LEU A 5 -14.42 2.37 17.29
N ARG A 6 -14.37 3.22 18.33
CA ARG A 6 -15.11 4.50 18.33
C ARG A 6 -14.68 5.42 17.19
N ALA A 7 -13.36 5.53 16.95
CA ALA A 7 -12.87 6.35 15.84
C ALA A 7 -13.30 5.80 14.47
N ALA A 8 -13.27 4.47 14.30
CA ALA A 8 -13.76 3.83 13.08
C ALA A 8 -15.27 4.09 12.87
N VAL A 9 -16.10 3.93 13.92
CA VAL A 9 -17.56 4.19 13.86
C VAL A 9 -17.85 5.62 13.44
N VAL A 10 -17.10 6.61 13.93
CA VAL A 10 -17.26 8.02 13.52
C VAL A 10 -16.78 8.25 12.07
N ALA A 11 -15.72 7.56 11.63
CA ALA A 11 -15.16 7.73 10.29
C ALA A 11 -16.01 7.07 9.19
N ILE A 12 -16.73 5.98 9.49
CA ILE A 12 -17.51 5.23 8.49
C ILE A 12 -18.59 6.08 7.79
N PRO A 13 -19.45 6.85 8.47
CA PRO A 13 -20.42 7.73 7.80
C PRO A 13 -19.75 8.77 6.91
N VAL A 14 -18.61 9.33 7.35
CA VAL A 14 -17.83 10.29 6.56
C VAL A 14 -17.30 9.63 5.30
N PHE A 15 -16.78 8.39 5.40
CA PHE A 15 -16.31 7.61 4.26
C PHE A 15 -17.43 7.34 3.25
N LEU A 16 -18.58 6.87 3.72
CA LEU A 16 -19.72 6.57 2.85
C LEU A 16 -20.25 7.85 2.16
N GLY A 17 -20.31 8.96 2.88
CA GLY A 17 -20.64 10.28 2.31
C GLY A 17 -19.59 10.72 1.27
N ALA A 18 -18.30 10.54 1.56
CA ALA A 18 -17.23 10.85 0.61
C ALA A 18 -17.29 9.97 -0.66
N CYS A 19 -17.68 8.69 -0.54
CA CYS A 19 -17.90 7.80 -1.68
C CYS A 19 -19.07 8.24 -2.57
N ALA A 20 -20.09 8.87 -2.02
CA ALA A 20 -21.25 9.34 -2.79
C ALA A 20 -20.95 10.57 -3.66
N VAL A 21 -19.97 11.41 -3.26
CA VAL A 21 -19.61 12.65 -3.98
C VAL A 21 -19.03 12.38 -5.38
N PRO A 22 -18.10 11.44 -5.60
CA PRO A 22 -17.53 11.17 -6.93
C PRO A 22 -18.59 10.72 -7.96
N ASP A 23 -19.60 9.99 -7.54
CA ASP A 23 -20.66 9.51 -8.44
C ASP A 23 -21.71 10.59 -8.78
N GLY A 24 -21.87 11.58 -7.94
CA GLY A 24 -22.85 12.66 -8.09
C GLY A 24 -22.33 14.05 -8.43
N GLY A 25 -21.00 14.29 -8.26
CA GLY A 25 -20.36 15.61 -8.30
C GLY A 25 -19.48 15.87 -9.50
N LEU A 26 -18.42 16.66 -9.28
CA LEU A 26 -17.43 17.09 -10.27
C LEU A 26 -16.78 15.94 -11.06
N PHE A 27 -16.69 14.76 -10.47
CA PHE A 27 -16.04 13.58 -11.06
C PHE A 27 -16.97 12.70 -11.90
N ARG A 28 -18.26 13.03 -12.00
CA ARG A 28 -19.28 12.26 -12.75
C ARG A 28 -18.93 12.04 -14.22
N ALA A 29 -18.14 12.94 -14.81
CA ALA A 29 -17.74 12.85 -16.22
C ALA A 29 -16.65 11.82 -16.49
N ALA A 30 -15.95 11.32 -15.48
CA ALA A 30 -14.88 10.33 -15.66
C ALA A 30 -15.48 8.95 -15.98
N ARG A 31 -15.31 8.52 -17.23
CA ARG A 31 -15.77 7.22 -17.71
C ARG A 31 -14.73 6.14 -17.37
N PHE A 32 -14.82 5.56 -16.18
CA PHE A 32 -14.13 4.31 -15.85
C PHE A 32 -14.85 3.14 -16.53
N ARG A 33 -14.14 2.39 -17.37
CA ARG A 33 -14.68 1.22 -18.07
C ARG A 33 -14.36 -0.10 -17.39
N ASP A 34 -13.60 -0.11 -16.32
CA ASP A 34 -13.10 -1.31 -15.65
C ASP A 34 -14.26 -2.20 -15.14
N LEU A 35 -15.35 -1.59 -14.67
CA LEU A 35 -16.55 -2.32 -14.24
C LEU A 35 -17.12 -3.24 -15.33
N HIS A 36 -17.17 -2.77 -16.59
CA HIS A 36 -17.64 -3.60 -17.71
C HIS A 36 -16.70 -4.76 -18.00
N ILE A 37 -15.39 -4.57 -17.78
CA ILE A 37 -14.40 -5.65 -17.93
C ILE A 37 -14.64 -6.72 -16.87
N TYR A 38 -14.80 -6.32 -15.62
CA TYR A 38 -15.03 -7.25 -14.49
C TYR A 38 -16.35 -8.01 -14.63
N GLN A 39 -17.41 -7.29 -14.97
CA GLN A 39 -18.72 -7.88 -15.26
C GLN A 39 -18.63 -8.87 -16.43
N GLY A 40 -17.97 -8.50 -17.52
CA GLY A 40 -17.81 -9.36 -18.68
C GLY A 40 -17.05 -10.65 -18.38
N TYR A 41 -16.01 -10.62 -17.52
CA TYR A 41 -15.34 -11.84 -17.08
C TYR A 41 -16.23 -12.73 -16.22
N ALA A 42 -17.00 -12.11 -15.30
CA ALA A 42 -17.88 -12.85 -14.42
C ALA A 42 -19.05 -13.49 -15.16
N GLU A 43 -19.71 -12.75 -16.07
CA GLU A 43 -20.81 -13.25 -16.90
C GLU A 43 -20.36 -14.40 -17.80
N LYS A 44 -19.23 -14.26 -18.49
CA LYS A 44 -18.68 -15.34 -19.33
C LYS A 44 -18.41 -16.62 -18.54
N LEU A 45 -17.91 -16.51 -17.31
CA LEU A 45 -17.73 -17.68 -16.46
C LEU A 45 -19.08 -18.34 -16.12
N LEU A 46 -20.14 -17.57 -15.84
CA LEU A 46 -21.47 -18.11 -15.56
C LEU A 46 -22.12 -18.73 -16.80
N ASP A 47 -21.79 -18.22 -18.00
CA ASP A 47 -22.23 -18.76 -19.28
C ASP A 47 -21.45 -20.03 -19.70
N GLY A 48 -20.55 -20.53 -18.83
CA GLY A 48 -19.78 -21.75 -19.06
C GLY A 48 -18.45 -21.54 -19.79
N SER A 49 -18.07 -20.31 -20.17
CA SER A 49 -16.75 -20.01 -20.70
C SER A 49 -15.71 -20.01 -19.60
N LEU A 50 -14.64 -20.78 -19.74
CA LEU A 50 -13.61 -20.91 -18.72
C LEU A 50 -12.58 -19.76 -18.83
N PRO A 51 -12.42 -18.94 -17.77
CA PRO A 51 -11.37 -17.91 -17.72
C PRO A 51 -10.00 -18.52 -18.01
N TYR A 52 -9.14 -17.76 -18.68
CA TYR A 52 -7.79 -18.16 -19.09
C TYR A 52 -7.73 -19.23 -20.19
N ARG A 53 -8.80 -20.01 -20.43
CA ARG A 53 -8.89 -20.96 -21.54
C ARG A 53 -9.63 -20.39 -22.74
N ASP A 54 -10.88 -20.01 -22.52
CA ASP A 54 -11.79 -19.54 -23.58
C ASP A 54 -11.80 -18.02 -23.68
N VAL A 55 -11.39 -17.36 -22.60
CA VAL A 55 -11.33 -15.89 -22.47
C VAL A 55 -10.00 -15.49 -21.87
N PHE A 56 -9.27 -14.60 -22.53
CA PHE A 56 -8.09 -13.97 -21.94
C PHE A 56 -8.50 -13.09 -20.76
N VAL A 57 -7.86 -13.29 -19.59
CA VAL A 57 -8.06 -12.51 -18.40
C VAL A 57 -6.74 -11.88 -17.99
N GLU A 58 -6.68 -10.56 -17.89
CA GLU A 58 -5.46 -9.83 -17.53
C GLU A 58 -5.19 -9.78 -16.01
N TYR A 59 -6.14 -10.23 -15.20
CA TYR A 59 -6.05 -10.17 -13.73
C TYR A 59 -5.73 -11.54 -13.13
N PRO A 60 -4.99 -11.61 -12.01
CA PRO A 60 -4.77 -12.87 -11.31
C PRO A 60 -6.07 -13.49 -10.79
N PRO A 61 -6.12 -14.83 -10.62
CA PRO A 61 -7.34 -15.57 -10.22
C PRO A 61 -8.05 -15.07 -8.95
N GLY A 62 -7.32 -14.55 -7.97
CA GLY A 62 -7.90 -14.00 -6.74
C GLY A 62 -8.75 -12.74 -6.91
N ALA A 63 -8.73 -12.12 -8.10
CA ALA A 63 -9.62 -11.02 -8.45
C ALA A 63 -11.08 -11.49 -8.60
N PHE A 64 -11.31 -12.75 -9.00
CA PHE A 64 -12.64 -13.33 -9.12
C PHE A 64 -13.40 -13.37 -7.79
N ALA A 65 -12.71 -13.32 -6.65
CA ALA A 65 -13.34 -13.20 -5.32
C ALA A 65 -14.24 -11.96 -5.19
N VAL A 66 -13.99 -10.92 -5.98
CA VAL A 66 -14.80 -9.69 -6.01
C VAL A 66 -15.51 -9.45 -7.34
N PHE A 67 -15.15 -10.17 -8.40
CA PHE A 67 -15.86 -10.08 -9.68
C PHE A 67 -17.15 -10.93 -9.69
N LEU A 68 -17.13 -12.11 -9.08
CA LEU A 68 -18.27 -13.03 -9.09
C LEU A 68 -19.43 -12.64 -8.18
N PRO A 69 -19.25 -12.26 -6.88
CA PRO A 69 -20.38 -12.04 -5.99
C PRO A 69 -21.41 -11.02 -6.49
N PRO A 70 -21.04 -9.92 -7.20
CA PRO A 70 -22.02 -8.97 -7.73
C PRO A 70 -23.00 -9.56 -8.76
N THR A 71 -22.65 -10.63 -9.45
CA THR A 71 -23.53 -11.28 -10.45
C THR A 71 -24.78 -11.88 -9.82
N ALA A 72 -24.75 -12.23 -8.53
CA ALA A 72 -25.93 -12.77 -7.80
C ALA A 72 -27.10 -11.78 -7.74
N PHE A 73 -26.84 -10.49 -8.02
CA PHE A 73 -27.87 -9.45 -8.05
C PHE A 73 -28.40 -9.16 -9.47
N GLY A 74 -27.95 -9.93 -10.48
CA GLY A 74 -28.31 -9.76 -11.89
C GLY A 74 -27.52 -8.66 -12.60
N ALA A 75 -27.46 -8.75 -13.94
CA ALA A 75 -26.65 -7.88 -14.79
C ALA A 75 -26.96 -6.38 -14.58
N GLY A 76 -28.24 -6.02 -14.45
CA GLY A 76 -28.67 -4.64 -14.26
C GLY A 76 -28.24 -4.02 -12.93
N HIS A 77 -27.94 -4.83 -11.90
CA HIS A 77 -27.53 -4.39 -10.57
C HIS A 77 -26.05 -4.67 -10.28
N TYR A 78 -25.32 -5.27 -11.21
CA TYR A 78 -23.90 -5.62 -11.03
C TYR A 78 -23.06 -4.44 -10.52
N ASN A 79 -23.17 -3.28 -11.20
CA ASN A 79 -22.38 -2.10 -10.86
C ASN A 79 -22.67 -1.60 -9.43
N ALA A 80 -23.94 -1.59 -9.01
CA ALA A 80 -24.31 -1.17 -7.65
C ALA A 80 -23.77 -2.15 -6.59
N ALA A 81 -23.91 -3.45 -6.85
CA ALA A 81 -23.42 -4.51 -5.97
C ALA A 81 -21.88 -4.48 -5.87
N PHE A 82 -21.16 -4.30 -6.99
CA PHE A 82 -19.71 -4.16 -6.99
C PHE A 82 -19.24 -2.94 -6.20
N LYS A 83 -19.83 -1.77 -6.43
CA LYS A 83 -19.51 -0.55 -5.67
C LYS A 83 -19.78 -0.71 -4.18
N THR A 84 -20.87 -1.37 -3.82
CA THR A 84 -21.17 -1.70 -2.42
C THR A 84 -20.09 -2.61 -1.82
N LEU A 85 -19.65 -3.63 -2.55
CA LEU A 85 -18.56 -4.51 -2.11
C LEU A 85 -17.24 -3.74 -1.91
N MET A 86 -16.89 -2.82 -2.82
CA MET A 86 -15.71 -1.97 -2.67
C MET A 86 -15.85 -1.00 -1.49
N ALA A 87 -17.03 -0.44 -1.26
CA ALA A 87 -17.30 0.37 -0.08
C ALA A 87 -17.15 -0.44 1.22
N LEU A 88 -17.60 -1.68 1.26
CA LEU A 88 -17.41 -2.58 2.40
C LEU A 88 -15.91 -2.89 2.63
N CYS A 89 -15.13 -3.10 1.56
CA CYS A 89 -13.67 -3.21 1.66
C CYS A 89 -13.04 -1.95 2.27
N GLY A 90 -13.50 -0.77 1.87
CA GLY A 90 -13.04 0.50 2.43
C GLY A 90 -13.39 0.67 3.91
N VAL A 91 -14.61 0.32 4.31
CA VAL A 91 -15.05 0.31 5.71
C VAL A 91 -14.19 -0.64 6.54
N ALA A 92 -13.96 -1.85 6.07
CA ALA A 92 -13.09 -2.84 6.73
C ALA A 92 -11.65 -2.32 6.85
N THR A 93 -11.15 -1.62 5.83
CA THR A 93 -9.82 -0.99 5.84
C THR A 93 -9.73 0.10 6.91
N ILE A 94 -10.75 0.94 7.08
CA ILE A 94 -10.82 1.96 8.15
C ILE A 94 -10.72 1.29 9.53
N VAL A 95 -11.47 0.21 9.76
CA VAL A 95 -11.42 -0.55 11.01
C VAL A 95 -10.02 -1.11 11.24
N LEU A 96 -9.42 -1.73 10.23
CA LEU A 96 -8.08 -2.31 10.34
C LEU A 96 -7.00 -1.25 10.59
N VAL A 97 -7.05 -0.10 9.91
CA VAL A 97 -6.12 1.02 10.16
C VAL A 97 -6.24 1.50 11.61
N ALA A 98 -7.46 1.63 12.14
CA ALA A 98 -7.67 1.98 13.54
C ALA A 98 -7.07 0.93 14.50
N LEU A 99 -7.23 -0.36 14.18
CA LEU A 99 -6.67 -1.47 14.96
C LEU A 99 -5.13 -1.49 14.90
N VAL A 100 -4.53 -1.31 13.71
CA VAL A 100 -3.07 -1.20 13.54
C VAL A 100 -2.50 -0.07 14.39
N LEU A 101 -3.12 1.11 14.34
CA LEU A 101 -2.70 2.26 15.15
C LEU A 101 -2.83 2.00 16.65
N ALA A 102 -3.88 1.29 17.08
CA ALA A 102 -4.05 0.90 18.48
C ALA A 102 -2.97 -0.09 18.92
N GLU A 103 -2.61 -1.09 18.10
CA GLU A 103 -1.51 -2.04 18.37
C GLU A 103 -0.14 -1.34 18.49
N LEU A 104 0.03 -0.23 17.78
CA LEU A 104 1.24 0.60 17.82
C LEU A 104 1.21 1.64 18.96
N GLY A 105 0.19 1.65 19.78
CA GLY A 105 0.07 2.62 20.90
C GLY A 105 -0.10 4.07 20.45
N ALA A 106 -0.71 4.31 19.29
CA ALA A 106 -0.91 5.65 18.77
C ALA A 106 -1.81 6.48 19.69
N SER A 107 -1.50 7.79 19.85
CA SER A 107 -2.33 8.72 20.61
C SER A 107 -3.74 8.84 19.98
N ARG A 108 -4.73 9.18 20.81
CA ARG A 108 -6.11 9.40 20.34
C ARG A 108 -6.15 10.38 19.18
N ARG A 109 -5.45 11.52 19.29
CA ARG A 109 -5.39 12.54 18.22
C ARG A 109 -4.88 11.96 16.89
N ARG A 110 -3.79 11.21 16.93
CA ARG A 110 -3.21 10.56 15.74
C ARG A 110 -4.18 9.54 15.13
N LEU A 111 -4.84 8.75 15.96
CA LEU A 111 -5.79 7.73 15.53
C LEU A 111 -6.99 8.36 14.81
N TYR A 112 -7.64 9.37 15.40
CA TYR A 112 -8.76 10.08 14.76
C TYR A 112 -8.33 10.80 13.48
N ALA A 113 -7.16 11.46 13.48
CA ALA A 113 -6.63 12.11 12.29
C ALA A 113 -6.40 11.12 11.14
N ALA A 114 -5.76 9.97 11.41
CA ALA A 114 -5.46 8.97 10.39
C ALA A 114 -6.72 8.34 9.78
N VAL A 115 -7.69 7.91 10.63
CA VAL A 115 -8.94 7.33 10.10
C VAL A 115 -9.82 8.39 9.43
N GLY A 116 -9.80 9.64 9.89
CA GLY A 116 -10.50 10.76 9.26
C GLY A 116 -9.94 11.08 7.87
N LEU A 117 -8.61 11.13 7.73
CA LEU A 117 -7.95 11.31 6.43
C LEU A 117 -8.25 10.14 5.48
N LEU A 118 -8.24 8.91 6.00
CA LEU A 118 -8.63 7.73 5.21
C LEU A 118 -10.10 7.81 4.80
N ALA A 119 -10.99 8.25 5.68
CA ALA A 119 -12.42 8.40 5.38
C ALA A 119 -12.69 9.46 4.29
N LEU A 120 -11.86 10.49 4.20
CA LEU A 120 -11.95 11.52 3.16
C LEU A 120 -11.26 11.13 1.84
N SER A 121 -10.48 10.04 1.82
CA SER A 121 -9.71 9.65 0.64
C SER A 121 -10.53 9.42 -0.64
N PRO A 122 -11.81 8.97 -0.60
CA PRO A 122 -12.61 8.86 -1.82
C PRO A 122 -12.76 10.18 -2.58
N LEU A 123 -12.74 11.32 -1.89
CA LEU A 123 -12.77 12.63 -2.54
C LEU A 123 -11.56 12.88 -3.45
N ALA A 124 -10.39 12.38 -3.04
CA ALA A 124 -9.15 12.50 -3.80
C ALA A 124 -8.97 11.34 -4.80
N LEU A 125 -9.45 10.13 -4.49
CA LEU A 125 -9.46 8.98 -5.39
C LEU A 125 -10.47 9.16 -6.53
N GLY A 126 -11.56 9.90 -6.29
CA GLY A 126 -12.63 10.06 -7.26
C GLY A 126 -13.27 8.72 -7.63
N PRO A 127 -13.62 8.53 -8.93
CA PRO A 127 -14.24 7.30 -9.42
C PRO A 127 -13.44 6.02 -9.18
N ILE A 128 -12.11 6.11 -9.00
CA ILE A 128 -11.24 4.96 -8.69
C ILE A 128 -11.70 4.25 -7.44
N SER A 129 -12.19 4.99 -6.44
CA SER A 129 -12.53 4.45 -5.12
C SER A 129 -13.51 3.27 -5.16
N LEU A 130 -14.50 3.32 -6.05
CA LEU A 130 -15.57 2.33 -6.15
C LEU A 130 -15.63 1.61 -7.50
N ASN A 131 -15.00 2.15 -8.56
CA ASN A 131 -15.09 1.58 -9.91
C ASN A 131 -13.89 0.69 -10.27
N THR A 132 -12.94 0.51 -9.36
CA THR A 132 -11.83 -0.44 -9.49
C THR A 132 -11.82 -1.41 -8.32
N TYR A 133 -11.24 -2.61 -8.51
CA TYR A 133 -11.21 -3.60 -7.43
C TYR A 133 -10.03 -3.41 -6.45
N ASP A 134 -9.29 -2.32 -6.57
CA ASP A 134 -8.05 -2.07 -5.84
C ASP A 134 -8.24 -1.94 -4.32
N ALA A 135 -9.46 -1.63 -3.86
CA ALA A 135 -9.80 -1.67 -2.44
C ALA A 135 -9.66 -3.09 -1.83
N TRP A 136 -9.85 -4.15 -2.64
CA TRP A 136 -9.72 -5.54 -2.18
C TRP A 136 -8.28 -5.93 -1.83
N PRO A 137 -7.28 -5.86 -2.74
CA PRO A 137 -5.90 -6.16 -2.37
C PRO A 137 -5.31 -5.16 -1.36
N ALA A 138 -5.76 -3.90 -1.32
CA ALA A 138 -5.36 -2.95 -0.29
C ALA A 138 -5.86 -3.36 1.10
N LEU A 139 -7.12 -3.80 1.22
CA LEU A 139 -7.68 -4.36 2.45
C LEU A 139 -6.86 -5.56 2.94
N LEU A 140 -6.57 -6.51 2.05
CA LEU A 140 -5.79 -7.70 2.38
C LEU A 140 -4.37 -7.35 2.85
N THR A 141 -3.75 -6.35 2.23
CA THR A 141 -2.43 -5.85 2.64
C THR A 141 -2.45 -5.29 4.07
N VAL A 142 -3.45 -4.49 4.43
CA VAL A 142 -3.58 -3.94 5.79
C VAL A 142 -3.96 -5.03 6.79
N LEU A 143 -4.78 -6.00 6.39
CA LEU A 143 -5.11 -7.16 7.22
C LEU A 143 -3.87 -8.01 7.52
N ALA A 144 -3.03 -8.29 6.51
CA ALA A 144 -1.77 -8.99 6.71
C ALA A 144 -0.85 -8.23 7.69
N LEU A 145 -0.70 -6.92 7.49
CA LEU A 145 0.06 -6.05 8.41
C LEU A 145 -0.46 -6.14 9.85
N TRP A 146 -1.77 -6.04 10.05
CA TRP A 146 -2.37 -6.16 11.37
C TRP A 146 -2.12 -7.52 12.01
N LEU A 147 -2.25 -8.62 11.25
CA LEU A 147 -2.00 -9.97 11.72
C LEU A 147 -0.53 -10.17 12.13
N PHE A 148 0.44 -9.63 11.39
CA PHE A 148 1.86 -9.63 11.79
C PHE A 148 2.07 -8.89 13.11
N LEU A 149 1.48 -7.71 13.27
CA LEU A 149 1.54 -6.95 14.53
C LEU A 149 0.86 -7.69 15.70
N ARG A 150 -0.13 -8.53 15.44
CA ARG A 150 -0.78 -9.43 16.40
C ARG A 150 -0.06 -10.77 16.60
N GLU A 151 1.13 -10.93 16.00
CA GLU A 151 1.93 -12.16 16.06
C GLU A 151 1.22 -13.41 15.49
N ARG A 152 0.21 -13.19 14.67
CA ARG A 152 -0.52 -14.23 13.94
C ARG A 152 0.17 -14.50 12.59
N ASP A 153 1.46 -14.87 12.63
CA ASP A 153 2.34 -14.91 11.46
C ASP A 153 1.81 -15.80 10.33
N VAL A 154 1.39 -17.01 10.65
CA VAL A 154 0.89 -17.98 9.64
C VAL A 154 -0.33 -17.40 8.91
N LEU A 155 -1.26 -16.80 9.65
CA LEU A 155 -2.42 -16.11 9.06
C LEU A 155 -1.98 -14.88 8.28
N GLY A 156 -1.02 -14.09 8.77
CA GLY A 156 -0.47 -12.94 8.06
C GLY A 156 0.13 -13.30 6.71
N PHE A 157 0.93 -14.37 6.65
CA PHE A 157 1.46 -14.89 5.40
C PHE A 157 0.37 -15.48 4.51
N GLY A 158 -0.61 -16.21 5.04
CA GLY A 158 -1.72 -16.74 4.27
C GLY A 158 -2.55 -15.62 3.62
N VAL A 159 -2.87 -14.56 4.37
CA VAL A 159 -3.57 -13.37 3.83
C VAL A 159 -2.71 -12.65 2.79
N LEU A 160 -1.38 -12.59 2.98
CA LEU A 160 -0.48 -12.02 2.00
C LEU A 160 -0.46 -12.85 0.70
N GLY A 161 -0.53 -14.20 0.80
CA GLY A 161 -0.71 -15.10 -0.34
C GLY A 161 -2.01 -14.84 -1.11
N LEU A 162 -3.12 -14.63 -0.39
CA LEU A 162 -4.40 -14.23 -0.99
C LEU A 162 -4.30 -12.87 -1.66
N ALA A 163 -3.62 -11.89 -1.04
CA ALA A 163 -3.41 -10.56 -1.61
C ALA A 163 -2.61 -10.62 -2.92
N ILE A 164 -1.54 -11.44 -2.97
CA ILE A 164 -0.73 -11.67 -4.18
C ILE A 164 -1.56 -12.35 -5.27
N SER A 165 -2.41 -13.31 -4.90
CA SER A 165 -3.32 -13.97 -5.84
C SER A 165 -4.38 -13.03 -6.41
N ALA A 166 -4.74 -11.96 -5.69
CA ALA A 166 -5.66 -10.93 -6.17
C ALA A 166 -4.95 -9.88 -7.02
N LYS A 167 -3.72 -9.49 -6.65
CA LYS A 167 -2.88 -8.54 -7.39
C LYS A 167 -1.41 -8.74 -6.99
N VAL A 168 -0.49 -8.62 -7.93
CA VAL A 168 0.92 -9.05 -7.70
C VAL A 168 1.69 -8.11 -6.77
N TYR A 169 1.34 -6.81 -6.67
CA TYR A 169 2.13 -5.84 -5.91
C TYR A 169 2.45 -6.22 -4.45
N PRO A 170 1.60 -6.95 -3.69
CA PRO A 170 1.94 -7.32 -2.31
C PRO A 170 3.15 -8.26 -2.20
N LEU A 171 3.63 -8.82 -3.31
CA LEU A 171 4.85 -9.63 -3.35
C LEU A 171 6.07 -8.85 -2.81
N VAL A 172 6.15 -7.53 -3.05
CA VAL A 172 7.27 -6.70 -2.54
C VAL A 172 7.29 -6.59 -1.01
N LEU A 173 6.21 -6.99 -0.33
CA LEU A 173 6.08 -6.96 1.12
C LEU A 173 6.56 -8.26 1.80
N VAL A 174 6.69 -9.36 1.03
CA VAL A 174 7.08 -10.67 1.57
C VAL A 174 8.43 -10.64 2.28
N PRO A 175 9.50 -10.05 1.71
CA PRO A 175 10.78 -9.97 2.41
C PRO A 175 10.72 -9.17 3.71
N LEU A 176 9.90 -8.12 3.78
CA LEU A 176 9.69 -7.34 5.01
C LEU A 176 9.02 -8.19 6.09
N ALA A 177 7.98 -8.97 5.72
CA ALA A 177 7.32 -9.91 6.60
C ALA A 177 8.28 -11.00 7.09
N CYS A 178 9.12 -11.54 6.18
CA CYS A 178 10.15 -12.52 6.53
C CYS A 178 11.15 -11.96 7.55
N VAL A 179 11.68 -10.76 7.32
CA VAL A 179 12.60 -10.10 8.26
C VAL A 179 11.94 -9.86 9.62
N PHE A 180 10.69 -9.38 9.61
CA PHE A 180 9.93 -9.13 10.83
C PHE A 180 9.75 -10.39 11.68
N VAL A 181 9.29 -11.48 11.04
CA VAL A 181 9.04 -12.75 11.73
C VAL A 181 10.34 -13.44 12.12
N TRP A 182 11.38 -13.41 11.24
CA TRP A 182 12.69 -14.01 11.55
C TRP A 182 13.28 -13.41 12.81
N ARG A 183 13.34 -12.08 12.90
CA ARG A 183 13.96 -11.38 14.04
C ARG A 183 13.23 -11.60 15.37
N ARG A 184 11.98 -12.00 15.33
CA ARG A 184 11.15 -12.25 16.52
C ARG A 184 11.02 -13.74 16.87
N ALA A 185 10.80 -14.59 15.89
CA ALA A 185 10.38 -15.98 16.06
C ALA A 185 11.27 -17.02 15.33
N GLY A 186 12.33 -16.56 14.65
CA GLY A 186 13.32 -17.41 14.00
C GLY A 186 12.91 -17.98 12.63
N PRO A 187 13.85 -18.68 11.96
CA PRO A 187 13.69 -19.13 10.57
C PRO A 187 12.60 -20.18 10.39
N ARG A 188 12.41 -21.08 11.36
CA ARG A 188 11.35 -22.10 11.28
C ARG A 188 9.96 -21.47 11.14
N ARG A 189 9.70 -20.41 11.89
CA ARG A 189 8.41 -19.70 11.83
C ARG A 189 8.20 -19.01 10.49
N VAL A 190 9.26 -18.45 9.90
CA VAL A 190 9.24 -17.91 8.52
C VAL A 190 8.92 -19.01 7.51
N GLY A 191 9.59 -20.19 7.61
CA GLY A 191 9.31 -21.32 6.71
C GLY A 191 7.86 -21.78 6.74
N VAL A 192 7.27 -21.93 7.95
CA VAL A 192 5.84 -22.27 8.10
C VAL A 192 4.95 -21.16 7.52
N GLY A 193 5.31 -19.89 7.73
CA GLY A 193 4.58 -18.77 7.16
C GLY A 193 4.62 -18.75 5.63
N LEU A 194 5.79 -18.93 5.05
CA LEU A 194 5.94 -19.01 3.58
C LEU A 194 5.19 -20.20 2.99
N ALA A 195 5.19 -21.35 3.68
CA ALA A 195 4.38 -22.50 3.26
C ALA A 195 2.87 -22.15 3.26
N ALA A 196 2.39 -21.42 4.27
CA ALA A 196 1.00 -20.96 4.31
C ALA A 196 0.69 -19.95 3.18
N LEU A 197 1.61 -19.03 2.87
CA LEU A 197 1.48 -18.10 1.75
C LEU A 197 1.35 -18.87 0.43
N VAL A 198 2.28 -19.80 0.17
CA VAL A 198 2.29 -20.61 -1.06
C VAL A 198 1.03 -21.48 -1.14
N LEU A 199 0.63 -22.12 -0.04
CA LEU A 199 -0.58 -22.95 0.01
C LEU A 199 -1.84 -22.15 -0.34
N VAL A 200 -2.02 -20.98 0.27
CA VAL A 200 -3.20 -20.14 -0.01
C VAL A 200 -3.18 -19.64 -1.45
N ALA A 201 -2.02 -19.17 -1.95
CA ALA A 201 -1.90 -18.77 -3.35
C ALA A 201 -2.17 -19.93 -4.30
N ALA A 202 -1.65 -21.13 -4.01
CA ALA A 202 -1.88 -22.33 -4.80
C ALA A 202 -3.37 -22.73 -4.80
N VAL A 203 -4.04 -22.72 -3.66
CA VAL A 203 -5.48 -23.03 -3.57
C VAL A 203 -6.32 -22.10 -4.43
N VAL A 204 -5.95 -20.80 -4.50
CA VAL A 204 -6.67 -19.82 -5.33
C VAL A 204 -6.36 -20.01 -6.82
N VAL A 205 -5.12 -20.30 -7.18
CA VAL A 205 -4.65 -20.39 -8.58
C VAL A 205 -4.89 -21.77 -9.18
N ALA A 206 -4.74 -22.86 -8.40
CA ALA A 206 -4.77 -24.23 -8.88
C ALA A 206 -6.07 -24.61 -9.64
N PRO A 207 -7.28 -24.20 -9.23
CA PRO A 207 -8.48 -24.51 -10.01
C PRO A 207 -8.39 -24.01 -11.46
N PHE A 208 -7.87 -22.80 -11.65
CA PHE A 208 -7.70 -22.20 -12.99
C PHE A 208 -6.54 -22.84 -13.76
N ALA A 209 -5.40 -23.09 -13.10
CA ALA A 209 -4.24 -23.71 -13.70
C ALA A 209 -4.49 -25.19 -14.08
N ALA A 210 -5.40 -25.88 -13.41
CA ALA A 210 -5.73 -27.28 -13.71
C ALA A 210 -6.34 -27.47 -15.10
N TYR A 211 -7.18 -26.52 -15.56
CA TYR A 211 -7.80 -26.61 -16.87
C TYR A 211 -7.21 -25.64 -17.91
N ALA A 212 -6.48 -24.61 -17.49
CA ALA A 212 -5.88 -23.60 -18.38
C ALA A 212 -4.46 -23.19 -17.95
N PRO A 213 -3.50 -24.11 -17.81
CA PRO A 213 -2.16 -23.77 -17.29
C PRO A 213 -1.45 -22.77 -18.20
N HIS A 214 -1.56 -22.91 -19.51
CA HIS A 214 -0.98 -21.99 -20.48
C HIS A 214 -1.61 -20.60 -20.40
N GLY A 215 -2.93 -20.50 -20.34
CA GLY A 215 -3.63 -19.22 -20.28
C GLY A 215 -3.38 -18.46 -18.95
N VAL A 216 -3.26 -19.17 -17.81
CA VAL A 216 -2.83 -18.56 -16.55
C VAL A 216 -1.40 -18.03 -16.68
N PHE A 217 -0.48 -18.81 -17.24
CA PHE A 217 0.89 -18.38 -17.51
C PHE A 217 0.93 -17.13 -18.42
N GLU A 218 0.17 -17.14 -19.54
CA GLU A 218 0.10 -16.01 -20.46
C GLU A 218 -0.48 -14.74 -19.83
N SER A 219 -1.41 -14.86 -18.86
CA SER A 219 -1.91 -13.73 -18.09
C SER A 219 -0.79 -13.03 -17.30
N PHE A 220 0.08 -13.79 -16.63
CA PHE A 220 1.23 -13.23 -15.91
C PHE A 220 2.31 -12.72 -16.88
N ARG A 221 2.60 -13.49 -17.93
CA ARG A 221 3.59 -13.14 -18.93
C ARG A 221 3.25 -11.84 -19.64
N SER A 222 1.99 -11.68 -20.06
CA SER A 222 1.52 -10.47 -20.73
C SER A 222 1.68 -9.22 -19.86
N GLN A 223 1.51 -9.33 -18.53
CA GLN A 223 1.77 -8.22 -17.60
C GLN A 223 3.28 -7.92 -17.48
N ALA A 224 4.13 -8.95 -17.45
CA ALA A 224 5.58 -8.78 -17.37
C ALA A 224 6.16 -8.18 -18.68
N GLU A 225 5.59 -8.57 -19.83
CA GLU A 225 6.01 -8.11 -21.17
C GLU A 225 5.40 -6.76 -21.59
N ARG A 226 4.53 -6.15 -20.75
CA ARG A 226 4.00 -4.80 -21.04
C ARG A 226 5.13 -3.82 -21.33
N GLY A 227 4.96 -3.01 -22.38
CA GLY A 227 5.86 -1.92 -22.71
C GLY A 227 5.80 -0.76 -21.70
N LEU A 228 6.46 0.34 -22.01
CA LEU A 228 6.48 1.54 -21.21
C LEU A 228 5.13 2.25 -21.29
N GLN A 229 4.32 2.11 -20.24
CA GLN A 229 2.99 2.71 -20.19
C GLN A 229 3.08 4.24 -20.07
N VAL A 230 2.24 4.97 -20.81
CA VAL A 230 2.29 6.45 -20.90
C VAL A 230 2.17 7.17 -19.55
N GLU A 231 1.61 6.50 -18.54
CA GLU A 231 1.39 7.06 -17.22
C GLU A 231 2.57 6.82 -16.25
N SER A 232 3.63 6.11 -16.69
CA SER A 232 4.80 5.82 -15.84
C SER A 232 5.80 6.97 -15.83
N LEU A 233 6.64 7.04 -14.79
CA LEU A 233 7.70 8.05 -14.65
C LEU A 233 8.61 8.10 -15.88
N GLY A 234 9.06 6.93 -16.37
CA GLY A 234 9.91 6.86 -17.56
C GLY A 234 9.23 7.43 -18.80
N ALA A 235 7.94 7.11 -18.98
CA ALA A 235 7.17 7.66 -20.09
C ALA A 235 6.97 9.18 -19.96
N SER A 236 6.70 9.68 -18.74
CA SER A 236 6.50 11.14 -18.54
C SER A 236 7.74 11.95 -18.89
N PHE A 237 8.96 11.40 -18.72
CA PHE A 237 10.18 12.03 -19.20
C PHE A 237 10.29 12.02 -20.72
N LEU A 238 9.98 10.91 -21.40
CA LEU A 238 9.99 10.86 -22.88
C LEU A 238 8.94 11.79 -23.48
N LEU A 239 7.76 11.87 -22.87
CA LEU A 239 6.70 12.80 -23.28
C LEU A 239 7.11 14.27 -23.07
N LEU A 240 7.89 14.56 -22.01
CA LEU A 240 8.49 15.87 -21.84
C LEU A 240 9.48 16.21 -22.97
N LEU A 241 10.36 15.26 -23.31
CA LEU A 241 11.34 15.45 -24.41
C LEU A 241 10.64 15.67 -25.75
N ASP A 242 9.52 14.97 -25.99
CA ASP A 242 8.68 15.19 -27.16
C ASP A 242 8.13 16.62 -27.20
N ARG A 243 7.60 17.12 -26.09
CA ARG A 243 7.11 18.50 -25.97
C ARG A 243 8.18 19.57 -26.18
N LEU A 244 9.45 19.23 -25.96
CA LEU A 244 10.60 20.09 -26.18
C LEU A 244 11.18 19.93 -27.59
N GLY A 245 10.61 19.08 -28.45
CA GLY A 245 11.09 18.79 -29.80
C GLY A 245 12.39 17.99 -29.85
N LEU A 246 12.74 17.29 -28.75
CA LEU A 246 13.96 16.48 -28.63
C LEU A 246 13.73 14.99 -28.84
N TYR A 247 12.46 14.57 -28.93
CA TYR A 247 12.04 13.18 -29.13
C TYR A 247 10.73 13.16 -29.94
N ASP A 248 10.48 12.10 -30.67
CA ASP A 248 9.21 11.86 -31.38
C ASP A 248 8.49 10.68 -30.72
N ALA A 249 7.53 10.98 -29.84
CA ALA A 249 6.84 9.99 -29.04
C ALA A 249 5.71 9.34 -29.82
N GLN A 250 5.75 8.01 -29.95
CA GLN A 250 4.69 7.23 -30.58
C GLN A 250 3.89 6.48 -29.53
N VAL A 251 2.60 6.81 -29.40
CA VAL A 251 1.66 6.23 -28.47
C VAL A 251 0.80 5.19 -29.16
N VAL A 252 0.88 3.93 -28.73
CA VAL A 252 0.11 2.83 -29.28
C VAL A 252 -0.83 2.24 -28.24
N ARG A 253 -1.96 1.68 -28.71
CA ARG A 253 -2.85 0.89 -27.88
C ARG A 253 -2.34 -0.55 -27.82
N THR A 254 -2.15 -1.07 -26.61
CA THR A 254 -1.76 -2.47 -26.43
C THR A 254 -2.95 -3.38 -26.71
N THR A 255 -2.75 -4.41 -27.54
CA THR A 255 -3.79 -5.40 -27.82
C THR A 255 -3.98 -6.32 -26.61
N GLY A 256 -5.23 -6.58 -26.22
CA GLY A 256 -5.58 -7.53 -25.17
C GLY A 256 -5.46 -7.03 -23.72
N VAL A 257 -4.84 -5.88 -23.47
CA VAL A 257 -4.72 -5.29 -22.12
C VAL A 257 -5.15 -3.83 -22.12
N ALA A 258 -5.68 -3.35 -20.99
CA ALA A 258 -6.04 -1.96 -20.84
C ALA A 258 -4.79 -1.07 -20.79
N GLY A 259 -4.83 0.09 -21.45
CA GLY A 259 -3.77 1.08 -21.41
C GLY A 259 -3.15 1.40 -22.77
N ARG A 260 -2.21 2.33 -22.76
CA ARG A 260 -1.42 2.75 -23.91
C ARG A 260 0.05 2.81 -23.54
N ASN A 261 0.90 2.41 -24.50
CA ASN A 261 2.34 2.37 -24.31
C ASN A 261 3.04 3.30 -25.30
N LEU A 262 4.20 3.80 -24.90
CA LEU A 262 5.18 4.34 -25.82
C LEU A 262 5.92 3.19 -26.52
N THR A 263 6.30 3.38 -27.78
CA THR A 263 7.03 2.39 -28.60
C THR A 263 8.30 2.98 -29.16
N GLY A 264 9.21 2.09 -29.56
CA GLY A 264 10.52 2.43 -30.15
C GLY A 264 11.67 2.17 -29.20
N GLY A 265 12.89 2.11 -29.70
CA GLY A 265 14.07 1.68 -28.96
C GLY A 265 14.38 2.52 -27.70
N ALA A 266 14.06 3.83 -27.70
CA ALA A 266 14.18 4.66 -26.50
C ALA A 266 13.15 4.26 -25.42
N ALA A 267 11.91 3.99 -25.81
CA ALA A 267 10.86 3.54 -24.89
C ALA A 267 11.20 2.18 -24.27
N ASP A 268 11.72 1.24 -25.07
CA ASP A 268 12.16 -0.08 -24.60
C ASP A 268 13.34 0.03 -23.62
N SER A 269 14.31 0.89 -23.94
CA SER A 269 15.45 1.16 -23.06
C SER A 269 15.02 1.77 -21.73
N VAL A 270 14.12 2.76 -21.75
CA VAL A 270 13.56 3.38 -20.54
C VAL A 270 12.71 2.39 -19.75
N ALA A 271 11.97 1.50 -20.41
CA ALA A 271 11.23 0.42 -19.73
C ALA A 271 12.19 -0.52 -18.97
N ALA A 272 13.31 -0.91 -19.58
CA ALA A 272 14.34 -1.73 -18.94
C ALA A 272 14.98 -1.01 -17.73
N VAL A 273 15.34 0.27 -17.89
CA VAL A 273 15.85 1.10 -16.80
C VAL A 273 14.84 1.22 -15.67
N SER A 274 13.55 1.40 -15.98
CA SER A 274 12.47 1.47 -14.97
C SER A 274 12.40 0.20 -14.13
N LEU A 275 12.53 -1.00 -14.73
CA LEU A 275 12.56 -2.28 -13.99
C LEU A 275 13.76 -2.36 -13.02
N VAL A 276 14.92 -1.90 -13.45
CA VAL A 276 16.11 -1.86 -12.59
C VAL A 276 15.91 -0.88 -11.43
N LEU A 277 15.40 0.32 -11.70
CA LEU A 277 15.13 1.32 -10.67
C LEU A 277 14.07 0.84 -9.67
N GLU A 278 13.01 0.18 -10.14
CA GLU A 278 11.98 -0.44 -9.31
C GLU A 278 12.59 -1.49 -8.37
N ALA A 279 13.40 -2.41 -8.92
CA ALA A 279 14.07 -3.45 -8.13
C ALA A 279 15.02 -2.85 -7.09
N LEU A 280 15.83 -1.85 -7.47
CA LEU A 280 16.74 -1.15 -6.56
C LEU A 280 15.99 -0.38 -5.47
N ALA A 281 14.89 0.29 -5.81
CA ALA A 281 14.08 1.02 -4.87
C ALA A 281 13.47 0.09 -3.81
N VAL A 282 12.88 -1.02 -4.23
CA VAL A 282 12.29 -2.02 -3.33
C VAL A 282 13.38 -2.70 -2.48
N ALA A 283 14.50 -3.12 -3.09
CA ALA A 283 15.64 -3.72 -2.38
C ALA A 283 16.22 -2.77 -1.33
N THR A 284 16.31 -1.47 -1.63
CA THR A 284 16.75 -0.45 -0.66
C THR A 284 15.88 -0.46 0.59
N VAL A 285 14.56 -0.54 0.44
CA VAL A 285 13.64 -0.62 1.59
C VAL A 285 13.86 -1.91 2.39
N TRP A 286 14.04 -3.06 1.72
CA TRP A 286 14.32 -4.33 2.40
C TRP A 286 15.60 -4.27 3.22
N ILE A 287 16.69 -3.74 2.63
CA ILE A 287 18.00 -3.62 3.27
C ILE A 287 17.92 -2.66 4.46
N LEU A 288 17.27 -1.52 4.31
CA LEU A 288 17.11 -0.55 5.40
C LEU A 288 16.25 -1.13 6.52
N TYR A 289 15.14 -1.79 6.18
CA TYR A 289 14.28 -2.41 7.19
C TYR A 289 14.98 -3.55 7.95
N ALA A 290 15.80 -4.35 7.29
CA ALA A 290 16.59 -5.39 7.96
C ALA A 290 17.54 -4.82 9.03
N ARG A 291 17.91 -3.54 8.93
CA ARG A 291 18.84 -2.84 9.84
C ARG A 291 18.13 -2.01 10.93
N VAL A 292 16.79 -1.87 10.92
CA VAL A 292 16.09 -1.09 11.95
C VAL A 292 16.19 -1.79 13.31
N ARG A 293 16.24 -1.03 14.41
CA ARG A 293 16.29 -1.59 15.76
C ARG A 293 14.92 -2.07 16.26
N ASP A 294 13.86 -1.34 15.95
CA ASP A 294 12.49 -1.68 16.31
C ASP A 294 11.69 -2.04 15.03
N PRO A 295 11.72 -3.31 14.62
CA PRO A 295 11.01 -3.74 13.42
C PRO A 295 9.49 -3.62 13.56
N ARG A 296 8.93 -3.75 14.80
CA ARG A 296 7.49 -3.66 15.03
C ARG A 296 6.95 -2.25 14.73
N ALA A 297 7.57 -1.22 15.29
CA ALA A 297 7.15 0.16 15.09
C ALA A 297 7.40 0.65 13.65
N ARG A 298 8.34 0.03 12.93
CA ARG A 298 8.74 0.43 11.58
C ARG A 298 8.10 -0.37 10.45
N LEU A 299 7.41 -1.46 10.76
CA LEU A 299 6.79 -2.31 9.74
C LEU A 299 5.78 -1.54 8.84
N PRO A 300 4.87 -0.69 9.38
CA PRO A 300 3.96 0.07 8.53
C PRO A 300 4.69 1.07 7.62
N LEU A 301 5.74 1.73 8.13
CA LEU A 301 6.57 2.64 7.33
C LEU A 301 7.29 1.88 6.20
N ALA A 302 7.84 0.69 6.49
CA ALA A 302 8.50 -0.15 5.49
C ALA A 302 7.51 -0.63 4.43
N PHE A 303 6.28 -1.03 4.80
CA PHE A 303 5.23 -1.39 3.86
C PHE A 303 4.88 -0.22 2.94
N ALA A 304 4.65 0.98 3.50
CA ALA A 304 4.39 2.18 2.73
C ALA A 304 5.55 2.52 1.78
N ALA A 305 6.79 2.43 2.25
CA ALA A 305 7.99 2.74 1.45
C ALA A 305 8.19 1.73 0.30
N ALA A 306 7.96 0.42 0.54
CA ALA A 306 8.11 -0.59 -0.50
C ALA A 306 7.05 -0.43 -1.60
N VAL A 307 5.79 -0.19 -1.23
CA VAL A 307 4.71 0.07 -2.20
C VAL A 307 4.96 1.39 -2.93
N ALA A 308 5.43 2.44 -2.26
CA ALA A 308 5.77 3.71 -2.90
C ALA A 308 6.93 3.56 -3.90
N GLY A 309 7.98 2.80 -3.55
CA GLY A 309 9.10 2.51 -4.45
C GLY A 309 8.67 1.71 -5.67
N PHE A 310 7.86 0.67 -5.47
CA PHE A 310 7.26 -0.09 -6.56
C PHE A 310 6.49 0.82 -7.52
N ILE A 311 5.56 1.63 -7.02
CA ILE A 311 4.70 2.50 -7.83
C ILE A 311 5.50 3.62 -8.52
N ALA A 312 6.48 4.23 -7.83
CA ALA A 312 7.20 5.37 -8.35
C ALA A 312 8.10 5.04 -9.55
N PHE A 313 8.63 3.82 -9.61
CA PHE A 313 9.62 3.43 -10.61
C PHE A 313 9.14 2.36 -11.60
N THR A 314 7.93 1.82 -11.41
CA THR A 314 7.39 0.81 -12.32
C THR A 314 7.23 1.34 -13.76
N LYS A 315 7.47 0.49 -14.75
CA LYS A 315 7.21 0.80 -16.17
C LYS A 315 5.72 0.78 -16.52
N VAL A 316 4.89 0.18 -15.66
CA VAL A 316 3.44 0.06 -15.83
C VAL A 316 2.76 0.74 -14.66
N PHE A 317 2.17 1.89 -14.90
CA PHE A 317 1.45 2.64 -13.87
C PHE A 317 0.01 2.89 -14.29
N SER A 318 -0.90 2.79 -13.34
CA SER A 318 -2.29 3.22 -13.50
C SER A 318 -2.73 4.01 -12.26
N PRO A 319 -3.57 5.05 -12.39
CA PRO A 319 -3.99 5.88 -11.25
C PRO A 319 -4.58 5.10 -10.08
N GLN A 320 -5.20 3.94 -10.33
CA GLN A 320 -5.75 3.06 -9.31
C GLN A 320 -4.69 2.48 -8.35
N TYR A 321 -3.40 2.43 -8.76
CA TYR A 321 -2.32 1.98 -7.88
C TYR A 321 -2.14 2.88 -6.65
N LEU A 322 -2.52 4.15 -6.76
CA LEU A 322 -2.50 5.08 -5.64
C LEU A 322 -3.44 4.64 -4.49
N ALA A 323 -4.49 3.87 -4.78
CA ALA A 323 -5.38 3.32 -3.76
C ALA A 323 -4.65 2.39 -2.78
N TRP A 324 -3.55 1.72 -3.19
CA TRP A 324 -2.77 0.84 -2.31
C TRP A 324 -1.95 1.62 -1.28
N LEU A 325 -1.53 2.85 -1.65
CA LEU A 325 -0.76 3.73 -0.76
C LEU A 325 -1.60 4.37 0.33
N VAL A 326 -2.85 4.74 0.00
CA VAL A 326 -3.72 5.51 0.89
C VAL A 326 -3.81 4.93 2.31
N PRO A 327 -4.15 3.66 2.52
CA PRO A 327 -4.23 3.11 3.88
C PRO A 327 -2.86 2.93 4.55
N LEU A 328 -1.76 2.89 3.80
CA LEU A 328 -0.42 2.70 4.35
C LEU A 328 0.21 4.02 4.79
N VAL A 329 0.03 5.11 4.03
CA VAL A 329 0.65 6.41 4.36
C VAL A 329 0.05 7.03 5.62
N VAL A 330 -1.23 6.82 5.91
CA VAL A 330 -1.88 7.31 7.13
C VAL A 330 -1.37 6.58 8.39
N LEU A 331 -0.76 5.41 8.24
CA LEU A 331 -0.11 4.67 9.33
C LEU A 331 1.27 5.24 9.68
N VAL A 332 1.89 6.02 8.81
CA VAL A 332 3.19 6.65 9.05
C VAL A 332 3.02 7.82 10.03
N GLY A 333 3.88 7.89 11.04
CA GLY A 333 3.82 8.93 12.07
C GLY A 333 4.81 10.07 11.87
N GLY A 334 4.63 11.13 12.66
CA GLY A 334 5.54 12.27 12.69
C GLY A 334 5.49 13.14 11.42
N THR A 335 6.50 13.97 11.22
CA THR A 335 6.62 14.87 10.05
C THR A 335 6.66 14.10 8.74
N ALA A 336 7.30 12.92 8.71
CA ALA A 336 7.31 12.06 7.54
C ALA A 336 5.90 11.58 7.16
N GLY A 337 5.04 11.28 8.14
CA GLY A 337 3.64 10.90 7.89
C GLY A 337 2.83 12.05 7.32
N ILE A 338 3.01 13.27 7.84
CA ILE A 338 2.35 14.46 7.29
C ILE A 338 2.78 14.67 5.84
N ALA A 339 4.08 14.67 5.57
CA ALA A 339 4.61 14.81 4.22
C ALA A 339 4.10 13.70 3.28
N ALA A 340 4.09 12.43 3.74
CA ALA A 340 3.62 11.31 2.94
C ALA A 340 2.14 11.44 2.57
N VAL A 341 1.28 11.81 3.51
CA VAL A 341 -0.15 12.04 3.25
C VAL A 341 -0.33 13.22 2.28
N SER A 342 0.38 14.34 2.48
CA SER A 342 0.27 15.52 1.61
C SER A 342 0.72 15.24 0.18
N LEU A 343 1.86 14.54 0.00
CA LEU A 343 2.37 14.15 -1.32
C LEU A 343 1.45 13.17 -2.02
N THR A 344 0.89 12.19 -1.28
CA THR A 344 -0.08 11.23 -1.83
C THR A 344 -1.37 11.94 -2.24
N ALA A 345 -1.89 12.85 -1.40
CA ALA A 345 -3.09 13.63 -1.73
C ALA A 345 -2.88 14.52 -2.96
N ALA A 346 -1.74 15.19 -3.06
CA ALA A 346 -1.39 16.00 -4.23
C ALA A 346 -1.30 15.14 -5.50
N ALA A 347 -0.64 13.97 -5.44
CA ALA A 347 -0.55 13.05 -6.56
C ALA A 347 -1.93 12.53 -7.00
N LEU A 348 -2.83 12.22 -6.04
CA LEU A 348 -4.21 11.82 -6.32
C LEU A 348 -5.01 12.93 -7.00
N VAL A 349 -4.93 14.18 -6.52
CA VAL A 349 -5.61 15.32 -7.13
C VAL A 349 -5.12 15.55 -8.56
N LEU A 350 -3.80 15.53 -8.78
CA LEU A 350 -3.24 15.65 -10.12
C LEU A 350 -3.68 14.52 -11.04
N ALA A 351 -3.72 13.28 -10.52
CA ALA A 351 -4.23 12.14 -11.28
C ALA A 351 -5.70 12.33 -11.70
N GLN A 352 -6.56 12.90 -10.84
CA GLN A 352 -7.94 13.23 -11.21
C GLN A 352 -8.01 14.30 -12.29
N VAL A 353 -7.21 15.36 -12.19
CA VAL A 353 -7.25 16.48 -13.15
C VAL A 353 -6.85 16.00 -14.55
N TRP A 354 -5.73 15.31 -14.73
CA TRP A 354 -5.30 14.89 -16.05
C TRP A 354 -6.16 13.74 -16.61
N PHE A 355 -6.74 12.89 -15.74
CA PHE A 355 -7.55 11.76 -16.18
C PHE A 355 -8.83 12.20 -16.93
N PHE A 356 -9.43 13.33 -16.58
CA PHE A 356 -10.52 13.93 -17.35
C PHE A 356 -10.09 14.34 -18.77
N HIS A 357 -8.81 14.61 -18.95
CA HIS A 357 -8.21 15.05 -20.21
C HIS A 357 -7.38 13.94 -20.88
N TYR A 358 -7.74 12.67 -20.61
CA TYR A 358 -6.99 11.50 -21.09
C TYR A 358 -6.78 11.51 -22.62
N GLY A 359 -7.77 11.98 -23.39
CA GLY A 359 -7.64 12.16 -24.83
C GLY A 359 -6.58 13.21 -25.24
N ALA A 360 -6.43 14.29 -24.47
CA ALA A 360 -5.40 15.31 -24.68
C ALA A 360 -4.01 14.79 -24.36
N LEU A 361 -3.87 13.91 -23.35
CA LEU A 361 -2.61 13.24 -23.07
C LEU A 361 -2.10 12.44 -24.28
N PHE A 362 -2.98 11.74 -24.98
CA PHE A 362 -2.59 10.96 -26.18
C PHE A 362 -2.26 11.82 -27.40
N ARG A 363 -2.72 13.06 -27.43
CA ARG A 363 -2.31 14.07 -28.41
C ARG A 363 -1.07 14.83 -27.98
N LEU A 364 -0.42 14.39 -26.89
CA LEU A 364 0.80 14.99 -26.33
C LEU A 364 0.63 16.48 -25.96
N GLU A 365 -0.58 16.83 -25.49
CA GLU A 365 -0.94 18.18 -25.08
C GLU A 365 -0.52 18.47 -23.63
N TRP A 366 -1.00 19.57 -23.06
CA TRP A 366 -0.67 20.08 -21.71
C TRP A 366 -0.74 19.09 -20.55
N PRO A 367 -1.59 18.01 -20.54
CA PRO A 367 -1.63 17.08 -19.41
C PRO A 367 -0.31 16.34 -19.14
N VAL A 368 0.61 16.32 -20.13
CA VAL A 368 1.95 15.73 -19.96
C VAL A 368 2.71 16.37 -18.78
N TRP A 369 2.56 17.69 -18.59
CA TRP A 369 3.19 18.38 -17.45
C TRP A 369 2.64 17.95 -16.10
N LEU A 370 1.32 17.76 -15.99
CA LEU A 370 0.68 17.30 -14.77
C LEU A 370 1.08 15.85 -14.45
N LEU A 371 1.24 15.04 -15.49
CA LEU A 371 1.70 13.67 -15.38
C LEU A 371 3.11 13.60 -14.76
N LEU A 372 4.05 14.38 -15.32
CA LEU A 372 5.41 14.46 -14.81
C LEU A 372 5.44 14.96 -13.35
N VAL A 373 4.71 16.03 -13.02
CA VAL A 373 4.66 16.56 -11.65
C VAL A 373 4.11 15.49 -10.70
N ARG A 374 3.04 14.75 -11.08
CA ARG A 374 2.50 13.65 -10.28
C ARG A 374 3.57 12.57 -10.03
N ASP A 375 4.33 12.18 -11.05
CA ASP A 375 5.35 11.14 -10.92
C ASP A 375 6.51 11.61 -10.03
N LEU A 376 6.94 12.86 -10.16
CA LEU A 376 7.95 13.44 -9.27
C LEU A 376 7.47 13.53 -7.81
N LEU A 377 6.17 13.77 -7.57
CA LEU A 377 5.61 13.69 -6.22
C LEU A 377 5.70 12.29 -5.64
N LEU A 378 5.53 11.23 -6.46
CA LEU A 378 5.68 9.84 -6.01
C LEU A 378 7.14 9.49 -5.71
N VAL A 379 8.09 9.99 -6.50
CA VAL A 379 9.54 9.88 -6.19
C VAL A 379 9.87 10.61 -4.89
N ALA A 380 9.35 11.81 -4.68
CA ALA A 380 9.51 12.56 -3.43
C ALA A 380 8.89 11.82 -2.24
N LEU A 381 7.70 11.23 -2.40
CA LEU A 381 7.07 10.38 -1.40
C LEU A 381 7.98 9.21 -1.01
N TYR A 382 8.50 8.47 -1.98
CA TYR A 382 9.45 7.39 -1.74
C TYR A 382 10.68 7.87 -0.97
N ALA A 383 11.29 8.98 -1.40
CA ALA A 383 12.46 9.56 -0.75
C ALA A 383 12.18 9.97 0.71
N VAL A 384 11.02 10.56 1.00
CA VAL A 384 10.60 10.90 2.37
C VAL A 384 10.47 9.65 3.23
N LEU A 385 9.82 8.59 2.72
CA LEU A 385 9.60 7.35 3.47
C LEU A 385 10.92 6.61 3.72
N VAL A 386 11.81 6.51 2.72
CA VAL A 386 13.15 5.93 2.86
C VAL A 386 14.01 6.74 3.81
N GLY A 387 13.99 8.07 3.68
CA GLY A 387 14.67 8.98 4.60
C GLY A 387 14.19 8.82 6.06
N ALA A 388 12.90 8.60 6.29
CA ALA A 388 12.35 8.32 7.61
C ALA A 388 12.77 6.93 8.11
N LEU A 389 12.89 5.94 7.22
CA LEU A 389 13.33 4.61 7.59
C LEU A 389 14.82 4.57 7.95
N SER A 390 15.67 5.36 7.26
CA SER A 390 17.13 5.42 7.47
C SER A 390 17.54 6.26 8.68
N ARG A 391 16.79 7.33 9.04
CA ARG A 391 17.14 8.30 10.08
C ARG A 391 17.07 7.78 11.51
N TRP A 392 16.75 6.52 11.74
CA TRP A 392 16.73 5.95 13.08
C TRP A 392 18.16 5.68 13.59
N LYS A 393 18.99 6.73 13.66
CA LYS A 393 20.21 6.71 14.49
C LYS A 393 19.81 6.98 15.94
N ILE A 394 20.14 6.02 16.80
CA ILE A 394 20.50 6.10 18.21
C ILE A 394 20.12 7.43 18.90
N ARG A 395 18.96 7.50 19.57
CA ARG A 395 18.93 8.26 20.82
C ARG A 395 19.84 7.51 21.79
N ILE A 396 21.10 7.93 21.86
CA ILE A 396 21.94 7.63 23.02
C ILE A 396 21.17 8.21 24.19
N PRO A 397 20.79 7.43 25.23
CA PRO A 397 20.26 8.02 26.43
C PRO A 397 21.32 9.01 26.89
N SER A 398 20.98 10.27 27.00
CA SER A 398 21.85 11.23 27.64
C SER A 398 22.14 10.62 29.02
N ARG A 399 23.41 10.26 29.28
CA ARG A 399 23.87 9.92 30.61
C ARG A 399 23.36 11.04 31.51
N SER A 400 22.40 10.72 32.34
CA SER A 400 22.06 11.59 33.45
C SER A 400 23.38 11.85 34.18
N LYS A 401 23.79 13.10 34.15
CA LYS A 401 24.86 13.57 35.04
C LYS A 401 24.32 13.31 36.45
N THR A 402 24.61 12.13 36.99
CA THR A 402 24.57 11.92 38.44
C THR A 402 25.57 12.92 39.00
N SER A 403 25.07 14.03 39.46
CA SER A 403 25.82 14.96 40.31
C SER A 403 26.32 14.19 41.49
N ARG A 404 27.59 13.79 41.46
CA ARG A 404 28.34 13.46 42.65
C ARG A 404 28.47 14.76 43.46
N HIS A 405 27.50 15.07 44.29
CA HIS A 405 27.74 15.88 45.47
C HIS A 405 28.39 14.98 46.51
N SER A 406 29.72 14.99 46.48
CA SER A 406 30.55 14.58 47.59
C SER A 406 30.37 15.58 48.75
N GLY A 407 29.44 15.26 49.64
CA GLY A 407 29.34 15.89 50.93
C GLY A 407 30.39 15.33 51.88
N LEU A 408 31.61 15.83 51.79
CA LEU A 408 32.56 15.79 52.90
C LEU A 408 32.05 16.69 54.01
N ARG A 409 31.37 16.12 55.01
CA ARG A 409 31.27 16.74 56.34
C ARG A 409 32.19 15.99 57.31
N ARG A 410 33.26 16.67 57.72
CA ARG A 410 34.11 16.37 58.87
C ARG A 410 33.24 16.26 60.14
N SER A 411 33.31 15.15 60.83
CA SER A 411 32.93 15.01 62.22
C SER A 411 34.16 15.22 63.03
N GLN A 412 34.21 16.35 63.75
CA GLN A 412 35.08 16.55 64.93
C GLN A 412 34.32 16.20 66.22
N GLU A 413 34.88 15.29 66.92
CA GLU A 413 35.05 15.12 68.38
C GLU A 413 34.01 15.75 69.32
N SER A 414 33.46 14.92 70.19
CA SER A 414 33.65 15.18 71.67
C SER A 414 33.36 13.92 72.48
N TRP A 415 34.38 13.52 73.22
CA TRP A 415 34.37 12.60 74.36
C TRP A 415 33.74 13.31 75.57
N THR A 416 32.84 12.61 76.30
CA THR A 416 32.69 12.61 77.81
C THR A 416 31.56 11.60 78.08
N ALA A 417 31.81 10.49 78.65
CA ALA A 417 32.09 10.13 80.04
C ALA A 417 30.81 9.86 80.86
N VAL A 418 30.75 8.58 81.28
CA VAL A 418 30.34 8.14 82.63
C VAL A 418 28.84 8.11 82.98
N GLY A 419 28.38 6.91 83.31
CA GLY A 419 27.72 6.71 84.60
C GLY A 419 26.51 5.77 84.61
N LYS A 420 26.75 4.55 85.08
CA LYS A 420 26.03 3.78 86.12
C LYS A 420 24.48 3.73 86.16
N GLY A 421 24.05 2.51 86.28
CA GLY A 421 22.95 2.15 87.20
C GLY A 421 21.93 1.24 86.62
N ALA A 422 22.02 -0.03 86.67
CA ALA A 422 21.50 -0.96 87.69
C ALA A 422 19.94 -1.02 87.75
N SER A 423 19.50 -2.21 87.46
CA SER A 423 18.53 -3.04 88.18
C SER A 423 17.06 -3.02 87.85
N ARG A 424 16.63 -4.27 87.59
CA ARG A 424 15.46 -5.04 88.08
C ARG A 424 14.08 -4.82 87.42
N SER A 425 13.68 -5.98 86.93
CA SER A 425 12.50 -6.77 87.30
C SER A 425 11.11 -6.16 87.02
N ALA A 426 10.37 -6.72 86.16
CA ALA A 426 9.37 -7.74 86.40
C ALA A 426 8.93 -8.27 85.04
#